data_1973458dfd5d9c863a28c0b1c648c88c
#
_entry.id   1973458dfd5d9c863a28c0b1c648c88c
#
_cell.length_a   1.000
_cell.length_b   1.000
_cell.length_c   1.000
_cell.angle_alpha   90.00
_cell.angle_beta   90.00
_cell.angle_gamma   90.00
#
_symmetry.space_group_name_H-M   'P 1'
#
loop_
_entity.id
_entity.type
_entity.pdbx_description
1 polymer ?
#
loop_
_entity_poly.entity_id
_entity_poly.type
_entity_poly.pdbx_seq_one_letter_code
_entity_poly.pdbx_strand_id
1 'polypeptide(L)'
;MFSQQKLQSQSDFYFYENKGQIIDQKGNANSKVKYLFNSGGLNVQIKKEGFSYDVYEVEKTKKKKSKVENSLTAFDRKPKDEFDYKFKFHRVDIDFLNANKNPEIIAEGKSTDYENYYNIPHKPEGVITRVSLRAEHEQ
;
A
#
# COMPACT_ATOMS: atom_id res chain seq x y z
N MET A 1 -4.73 39.68 21.06
CA MET A 1 -3.77 38.78 20.40
C MET A 1 -4.46 37.46 20.13
N PHE A 2 -4.95 37.28 18.94
CA PHE A 2 -5.52 36.01 18.52
C PHE A 2 -4.38 35.13 18.05
N SER A 3 -3.97 34.13 18.81
CA SER A 3 -3.14 33.07 18.30
C SER A 3 -3.98 32.28 17.30
N GLN A 4 -3.68 32.40 16.02
CA GLN A 4 -4.16 31.48 15.04
C GLN A 4 -3.52 30.14 15.41
N GLN A 5 -4.28 29.29 16.11
CA GLN A 5 -4.02 27.88 16.07
C GLN A 5 -4.18 27.49 14.61
N LYS A 6 -3.04 27.38 13.94
CA LYS A 6 -2.94 26.66 12.70
C LYS A 6 -3.46 25.26 12.99
N LEU A 7 -4.71 25.02 12.69
CA LEU A 7 -5.24 23.69 12.53
C LEU A 7 -4.43 23.06 11.39
N GLN A 8 -3.27 22.55 11.74
CA GLN A 8 -2.62 21.57 10.95
C GLN A 8 -3.46 20.30 11.05
N SER A 9 -4.56 20.24 10.31
CA SER A 9 -5.01 18.99 9.79
C SER A 9 -3.97 18.60 8.73
N GLN A 10 -2.82 18.16 9.17
CA GLN A 10 -2.00 17.33 8.32
C GLN A 10 -2.85 16.08 8.10
N SER A 11 -3.54 16.06 6.98
CA SER A 11 -3.98 14.82 6.41
C SER A 11 -2.70 14.04 6.16
N ASP A 12 -2.45 13.05 7.00
CA ASP A 12 -1.26 12.21 6.94
C ASP A 12 -1.34 11.27 5.72
N PHE A 13 -1.48 11.85 4.53
CA PHE A 13 -1.45 11.12 3.27
C PHE A 13 -0.02 11.01 2.81
N TYR A 14 0.59 9.89 3.14
CA TYR A 14 1.96 9.59 2.73
C TYR A 14 1.99 8.48 1.71
N PHE A 15 2.94 8.60 0.80
CA PHE A 15 3.22 7.59 -0.19
C PHE A 15 4.48 6.80 0.19
N TYR A 16 4.47 5.52 -0.14
CA TYR A 16 5.64 4.66 -0.12
C TYR A 16 6.33 4.71 -1.47
N GLU A 17 7.65 4.87 -1.50
CA GLU A 17 8.36 4.69 -2.76
C GLU A 17 8.43 3.21 -3.14
N ASN A 18 8.51 2.92 -4.42
CA ASN A 18 8.69 1.56 -4.92
C ASN A 18 10.15 1.31 -5.30
N LYS A 19 10.81 0.43 -4.60
CA LYS A 19 12.14 -0.11 -4.92
C LYS A 19 12.11 -1.60 -5.31
N GLY A 20 10.96 -2.12 -5.69
CA GLY A 20 10.74 -3.50 -6.07
C GLY A 20 9.91 -4.33 -5.09
N GLN A 21 9.46 -3.74 -3.99
CA GLN A 21 8.57 -4.41 -3.03
C GLN A 21 7.12 -4.52 -3.51
N ILE A 22 6.70 -3.67 -4.44
CA ILE A 22 5.36 -3.74 -5.03
C ILE A 22 5.39 -4.79 -6.14
N ILE A 23 4.59 -5.82 -5.99
CA ILE A 23 4.52 -6.94 -6.93
C ILE A 23 3.23 -6.91 -7.74
N ASP A 24 3.28 -7.48 -8.93
CA ASP A 24 2.12 -7.70 -9.77
C ASP A 24 1.36 -8.98 -9.37
N GLN A 25 0.26 -9.27 -10.07
CA GLN A 25 -0.56 -10.47 -9.84
C GLN A 25 0.19 -11.79 -10.05
N LYS A 26 1.32 -11.75 -10.76
CA LYS A 26 2.17 -12.91 -11.05
C LYS A 26 3.33 -13.05 -10.06
N GLY A 27 3.42 -12.14 -9.08
CA GLY A 27 4.49 -12.11 -8.10
C GLY A 27 5.80 -11.47 -8.58
N ASN A 28 5.79 -10.81 -9.74
CA ASN A 28 6.96 -10.09 -10.24
C ASN A 28 6.96 -8.65 -9.73
N ALA A 29 8.16 -8.07 -9.58
CA ALA A 29 8.27 -6.66 -9.24
C ALA A 29 7.58 -5.77 -10.28
N ASN A 30 6.68 -4.92 -9.83
CA ASN A 30 5.92 -4.01 -10.69
C ASN A 30 6.61 -2.64 -10.79
N SER A 31 7.58 -2.53 -11.67
CA SER A 31 8.37 -1.30 -11.89
C SER A 31 7.57 -0.12 -12.47
N LYS A 32 6.38 -0.37 -13.02
CA LYS A 32 5.49 0.68 -13.52
C LYS A 32 4.93 1.55 -12.39
N VAL A 33 4.69 0.97 -11.23
CA VAL A 33 4.27 1.69 -10.04
C VAL A 33 5.48 2.39 -9.43
N LYS A 34 5.40 3.69 -9.23
CA LYS A 34 6.47 4.49 -8.65
C LYS A 34 6.26 4.76 -7.17
N TYR A 35 5.02 5.00 -6.79
CA TYR A 35 4.62 5.25 -5.41
C TYR A 35 3.30 4.55 -5.10
N LEU A 36 3.14 4.15 -3.85
CA LEU A 36 1.94 3.51 -3.32
C LEU A 36 1.41 4.28 -2.11
N PHE A 37 0.13 4.60 -2.14
CA PHE A 37 -0.62 5.02 -0.97
C PHE A 37 -1.52 3.88 -0.51
N ASN A 38 -1.55 3.61 0.77
CA ASN A 38 -2.42 2.62 1.37
C ASN A 38 -3.08 3.18 2.63
N SER A 39 -4.38 3.21 2.67
CA SER A 39 -5.15 3.61 3.85
C SER A 39 -6.56 3.02 3.83
N GLY A 40 -6.94 2.35 4.91
CA GLY A 40 -8.32 2.03 5.25
C GLY A 40 -9.20 1.41 4.15
N GLY A 41 -8.70 0.47 3.36
CA GLY A 41 -9.47 -0.14 2.26
C GLY A 41 -9.27 0.52 0.90
N LEU A 42 -8.35 1.48 0.80
CA LEU A 42 -7.97 2.15 -0.43
C LEU A 42 -6.48 2.01 -0.69
N ASN A 43 -6.11 1.51 -1.85
CA ASN A 43 -4.75 1.55 -2.38
C ASN A 43 -4.72 2.46 -3.62
N VAL A 44 -3.74 3.35 -3.69
CA VAL A 44 -3.50 4.19 -4.87
C VAL A 44 -2.08 3.95 -5.36
N GLN A 45 -1.96 3.56 -6.62
CA GLN A 45 -0.68 3.29 -7.28
C GLN A 45 -0.40 4.40 -8.28
N ILE A 46 0.65 5.17 -8.05
CA ILE A 46 1.09 6.24 -8.96
C ILE A 46 2.06 5.68 -9.99
N LYS A 47 1.76 5.92 -11.26
CA LYS A 47 2.54 5.53 -12.44
C LYS A 47 2.98 6.77 -13.20
N LYS A 48 3.87 6.64 -14.18
CA LYS A 48 4.25 7.76 -15.05
C LYS A 48 3.11 8.23 -15.97
N GLU A 49 2.29 7.31 -16.44
CA GLU A 49 1.27 7.56 -17.47
C GLU A 49 -0.15 7.60 -16.90
N GLY A 50 -0.29 7.58 -15.58
CA GLY A 50 -1.59 7.55 -14.92
C GLY A 50 -1.50 7.04 -13.50
N PHE A 51 -2.63 6.59 -12.99
CA PHE A 51 -2.70 5.97 -11.67
C PHE A 51 -3.78 4.90 -11.62
N SER A 52 -3.66 4.02 -10.66
CA SER A 52 -4.70 3.02 -10.38
C SER A 52 -5.12 3.16 -8.92
N TYR A 53 -6.37 2.88 -8.64
CA TYR A 53 -6.80 2.71 -7.26
C TYR A 53 -7.61 1.43 -7.10
N ASP A 54 -7.38 0.77 -5.98
CA ASP A 54 -8.12 -0.41 -5.55
C ASP A 54 -8.90 -0.05 -4.30
N VAL A 55 -10.22 -0.22 -4.33
CA VAL A 55 -11.06 -0.18 -3.14
C VAL A 55 -11.35 -1.62 -2.74
N TYR A 56 -11.20 -1.94 -1.48
CA TYR A 56 -11.46 -3.28 -0.99
C TYR A 56 -12.27 -3.30 0.29
N GLU A 57 -13.06 -4.32 0.41
CA GLU A 57 -13.81 -4.67 1.61
C GLU A 57 -13.31 -5.99 2.18
N VAL A 58 -13.32 -6.10 3.49
CA VAL A 58 -12.96 -7.33 4.20
C VAL A 58 -14.19 -7.87 4.88
N GLU A 59 -14.66 -9.03 4.43
CA GLU A 59 -15.70 -9.81 5.11
C GLU A 59 -15.04 -10.78 6.10
N LYS A 60 -15.43 -10.69 7.36
CA LYS A 60 -14.95 -11.55 8.43
C LYS A 60 -16.03 -12.57 8.78
N THR A 61 -15.74 -13.85 8.61
CA THR A 61 -16.67 -14.94 8.94
C THR A 61 -16.05 -15.83 9.98
N LYS A 62 -16.83 -16.18 11.03
CA LYS A 62 -16.37 -17.11 12.07
C LYS A 62 -16.25 -18.51 11.51
N LYS A 63 -15.10 -19.16 11.69
CA LYS A 63 -14.91 -20.57 11.30
C LYS A 63 -15.85 -21.49 12.05
N LYS A 64 -16.46 -22.43 11.33
CA LYS A 64 -17.19 -23.51 11.97
C LYS A 64 -16.19 -24.43 12.68
N LYS A 65 -16.40 -24.72 13.97
CA LYS A 65 -15.56 -25.66 14.69
C LYS A 65 -15.69 -27.04 14.01
N SER A 66 -14.60 -27.56 13.46
CA SER A 66 -14.56 -28.92 12.96
C SER A 66 -14.49 -29.85 14.16
N LYS A 67 -15.32 -30.93 14.17
CA LYS A 67 -15.39 -31.92 15.25
C LYS A 67 -14.16 -32.85 15.36
N VAL A 68 -13.10 -32.61 14.62
CA VAL A 68 -11.92 -33.49 14.51
C VAL A 68 -10.71 -32.83 15.15
N GLU A 69 -10.76 -32.56 16.45
CA GLU A 69 -9.58 -32.07 17.17
C GLU A 69 -9.41 -32.75 18.53
N ASN A 70 -9.40 -34.07 18.55
CA ASN A 70 -9.15 -34.82 19.80
C ASN A 70 -7.74 -35.41 19.94
N SER A 71 -6.73 -34.92 19.21
CA SER A 71 -5.43 -35.63 19.23
C SER A 71 -4.18 -34.75 19.21
N LEU A 72 -4.27 -33.50 19.61
CA LEU A 72 -3.05 -32.66 19.72
C LEU A 72 -2.84 -32.22 21.17
N THR A 73 -1.65 -32.53 21.69
CA THR A 73 -1.21 -32.11 23.02
C THR A 73 -1.20 -30.59 23.13
N ALA A 74 -1.42 -30.08 24.36
CA ALA A 74 -1.58 -28.64 24.63
C ALA A 74 -0.38 -27.73 24.19
N PHE A 75 0.75 -28.34 23.83
CA PHE A 75 1.96 -27.63 23.39
C PHE A 75 1.97 -27.21 21.91
N ASP A 76 1.14 -27.80 21.05
CA ASP A 76 1.08 -27.49 19.61
C ASP A 76 -0.01 -26.50 19.22
N ARG A 77 -0.67 -25.88 20.17
CA ARG A 77 -1.73 -24.91 19.91
C ARG A 77 -1.12 -23.55 19.55
N LYS A 78 -0.75 -23.38 18.28
CA LYS A 78 -0.71 -22.03 17.70
C LYS A 78 -2.12 -21.45 17.83
N PRO A 79 -2.28 -20.15 18.22
CA PRO A 79 -3.59 -19.51 18.19
C PRO A 79 -4.13 -19.61 16.77
N LYS A 80 -5.09 -20.50 16.53
CA LYS A 80 -5.79 -20.58 15.26
C LYS A 80 -6.65 -19.34 15.15
N ASP A 81 -6.46 -18.60 14.08
CA ASP A 81 -7.36 -17.53 13.72
C ASP A 81 -8.78 -18.11 13.66
N GLU A 82 -9.66 -17.67 14.55
CA GLU A 82 -11.05 -18.18 14.63
C GLU A 82 -11.92 -17.69 13.46
N PHE A 83 -11.37 -16.88 12.58
CA PHE A 83 -12.07 -16.19 11.51
C PHE A 83 -11.45 -16.47 10.15
N ASP A 84 -12.31 -16.59 9.16
CA ASP A 84 -11.95 -16.51 7.74
C ASP A 84 -12.18 -15.11 7.24
N TYR A 85 -11.24 -14.61 6.46
CA TYR A 85 -11.29 -13.28 5.87
C TYR A 85 -11.45 -13.43 4.35
N LYS A 86 -12.46 -12.79 3.81
CA LYS A 86 -12.70 -12.71 2.38
C LYS A 86 -12.51 -11.26 1.93
N PHE A 87 -11.63 -11.06 0.98
CA PHE A 87 -11.38 -9.75 0.40
C PHE A 87 -12.13 -9.60 -0.90
N LYS A 88 -12.84 -8.50 -1.07
CA LYS A 88 -13.45 -8.09 -2.33
C LYS A 88 -12.75 -6.85 -2.81
N PHE A 89 -12.21 -6.88 -4.02
CA PHE A 89 -11.48 -5.78 -4.63
C PHE A 89 -12.25 -5.20 -5.82
N HIS A 90 -12.21 -3.89 -5.94
CA HIS A 90 -12.62 -3.18 -7.14
C HIS A 90 -11.49 -2.25 -7.57
N ARG A 91 -10.96 -2.49 -8.78
CA ARG A 91 -9.84 -1.74 -9.34
C ARG A 91 -10.31 -0.82 -10.44
N VAL A 92 -9.80 0.41 -10.43
CA VAL A 92 -9.96 1.38 -11.50
C VAL A 92 -8.58 1.83 -11.95
N ASP A 93 -8.31 1.69 -13.24
CA ASP A 93 -7.11 2.20 -13.88
C ASP A 93 -7.44 3.46 -14.66
N ILE A 94 -6.65 4.51 -14.47
CA ILE A 94 -6.77 5.80 -15.14
C ILE A 94 -5.48 6.06 -15.89
N ASP A 95 -5.58 6.14 -17.22
CA ASP A 95 -4.45 6.46 -18.09
C ASP A 95 -4.64 7.85 -18.68
N PHE A 96 -3.56 8.64 -18.66
CA PHE A 96 -3.57 9.99 -19.24
C PHE A 96 -3.30 9.91 -20.73
N LEU A 97 -4.31 10.23 -21.51
CA LEU A 97 -4.20 10.28 -22.98
C LEU A 97 -3.42 11.55 -23.40
N ASN A 98 -2.48 11.37 -24.34
CA ASN A 98 -1.66 12.46 -24.88
C ASN A 98 -0.82 13.25 -23.83
N ALA A 99 -0.60 12.64 -22.67
CA ALA A 99 0.28 13.21 -21.67
C ALA A 99 1.76 13.02 -22.03
N ASN A 100 2.62 13.78 -21.35
CA ASN A 100 4.06 13.56 -21.43
C ASN A 100 4.40 12.11 -21.05
N LYS A 101 5.12 11.40 -21.91
CA LYS A 101 5.52 10.00 -21.68
C LYS A 101 6.54 9.82 -20.55
N ASN A 102 7.24 10.89 -20.21
CA ASN A 102 8.24 10.90 -19.13
C ASN A 102 8.02 12.06 -18.17
N PRO A 103 6.88 12.11 -17.46
CA PRO A 103 6.68 13.14 -16.44
C PRO A 103 7.67 12.92 -15.30
N GLU A 104 8.15 14.00 -14.73
CA GLU A 104 8.88 13.95 -13.47
C GLU A 104 7.90 13.92 -12.31
N ILE A 105 8.06 12.94 -11.43
CA ILE A 105 7.30 12.84 -10.18
C ILE A 105 8.22 13.37 -9.07
N ILE A 106 7.85 14.50 -8.48
CA ILE A 106 8.65 15.11 -7.43
C ILE A 106 8.19 14.60 -6.08
N ALA A 107 9.10 13.94 -5.37
CA ALA A 107 8.90 13.49 -4.00
C ALA A 107 9.53 14.47 -3.03
N GLU A 108 8.72 15.01 -2.12
CA GLU A 108 9.12 15.98 -1.10
C GLU A 108 8.90 15.41 0.30
N GLY A 109 9.52 16.03 1.31
CA GLY A 109 9.28 15.68 2.71
C GLY A 109 9.56 14.23 3.03
N LYS A 110 10.62 13.66 2.46
CA LYS A 110 11.01 12.28 2.71
C LYS A 110 11.30 12.07 4.18
N SER A 111 10.70 11.02 4.75
CA SER A 111 11.02 10.62 6.12
C SER A 111 12.45 10.10 6.21
N THR A 112 13.00 10.15 7.42
CA THR A 112 14.26 9.48 7.75
C THR A 112 14.06 8.00 8.00
N ASP A 113 12.82 7.59 8.25
CA ASP A 113 12.45 6.20 8.46
C ASP A 113 12.41 5.46 7.13
N TYR A 114 12.85 4.21 7.15
CA TYR A 114 12.84 3.34 5.98
C TYR A 114 12.51 1.90 6.40
N GLU A 115 12.09 1.11 5.44
CA GLU A 115 11.82 -0.32 5.60
C GLU A 115 12.72 -1.16 4.70
N ASN A 116 13.08 -2.35 5.20
CA ASN A 116 13.81 -3.35 4.44
C ASN A 116 12.93 -4.59 4.30
N TYR A 117 12.86 -5.12 3.09
CA TYR A 117 12.04 -6.28 2.76
C TYR A 117 12.89 -7.52 2.51
N TYR A 118 12.95 -8.42 3.49
CA TYR A 118 13.79 -9.62 3.40
C TYR A 118 13.06 -10.85 2.85
N ASN A 119 11.73 -10.83 2.87
CA ASN A 119 10.89 -12.00 2.55
C ASN A 119 10.38 -12.04 1.11
N ILE A 120 10.81 -11.10 0.28
CA ILE A 120 10.41 -11.02 -1.11
C ILE A 120 11.63 -11.12 -2.04
N PRO A 121 11.45 -11.57 -3.31
CA PRO A 121 12.49 -11.52 -4.32
C PRO A 121 13.06 -10.10 -4.42
N HIS A 122 14.35 -9.99 -4.73
CA HIS A 122 15.10 -8.71 -4.83
C HIS A 122 15.43 -8.02 -3.51
N LYS A 123 14.86 -8.41 -2.39
CA LYS A 123 15.16 -7.89 -1.04
C LYS A 123 15.40 -6.37 -1.02
N PRO A 124 14.43 -5.54 -1.46
CA PRO A 124 14.63 -4.10 -1.50
C PRO A 124 14.92 -3.53 -0.12
N GLU A 125 15.92 -2.68 -0.04
CA GLU A 125 16.39 -2.04 1.18
C GLU A 125 16.25 -0.52 1.11
N GLY A 126 16.10 0.10 2.27
CA GLY A 126 16.01 1.55 2.39
C GLY A 126 14.78 2.15 1.71
N VAL A 127 13.65 1.44 1.71
CA VAL A 127 12.40 1.93 1.13
C VAL A 127 11.85 3.05 2.01
N ILE A 128 11.75 4.25 1.47
CA ILE A 128 11.16 5.39 2.19
C ILE A 128 9.65 5.20 2.30
N THR A 129 9.14 5.28 3.52
CA THR A 129 7.74 4.96 3.82
C THR A 129 6.82 6.17 3.85
N ARG A 130 7.39 7.38 3.91
CA ARG A 130 6.62 8.61 3.92
C ARG A 130 7.23 9.66 3.00
N VAL A 131 6.54 9.92 1.90
CA VAL A 131 6.85 11.02 0.98
C VAL A 131 5.56 11.74 0.60
N SER A 132 5.63 13.03 0.37
CA SER A 132 4.59 13.81 -0.27
C SER A 132 4.91 13.93 -1.75
N LEU A 133 3.90 13.84 -2.60
CA LEU A 133 4.07 13.98 -4.05
C LEU A 133 3.53 15.33 -4.50
N ARG A 134 4.27 15.97 -5.39
CA ARG A 134 3.86 17.20 -6.05
C ARG A 134 3.83 16.99 -7.56
N ALA A 135 2.79 17.49 -8.22
CA ALA A 135 2.79 17.64 -9.67
C ALA A 135 3.34 19.02 -10.01
N GLU A 136 4.34 19.08 -10.88
CA GLU A 136 4.72 20.34 -11.53
C GLU A 136 3.87 20.53 -12.78
N HIS A 137 3.19 21.67 -12.83
CA HIS A 137 2.69 22.19 -14.08
C HIS A 137 3.80 23.03 -14.70
N GLU A 138 4.39 22.54 -15.77
CA GLU A 138 5.12 23.44 -16.67
C GLU A 138 4.12 24.48 -17.21
N GLN A 139 4.37 25.71 -16.89
CA GLN A 139 3.64 26.84 -17.47
C GLN A 139 4.06 27.04 -18.92
#